data_d9e0c44c3468f61e7c01f5e368882944
#
_entry.id   d9e0c44c3468f61e7c01f5e368882944
#
_cell.length_a   1.000
_cell.length_b   1.000
_cell.length_c   1.000
_cell.angle_alpha   90.00
_cell.angle_beta   90.00
_cell.angle_gamma   90.00
#
_symmetry.space_group_name_H-M   'P 1'
#
loop_
_entity.id
_entity.type
_entity.pdbx_description
1 polymer ?
#
loop_
_entity_poly.entity_id
_entity_poly.type
_entity_poly.pdbx_seq_one_letter_code
_entity_poly.pdbx_strand_id
1 'polypeptide(L)'
;MPEIWLNYGIADVVLDIRAENLDQNIDSDGNVLEDEKITEKLGSLDLSKPMEIVVLHNSKAVQKIISSLFMLCEQKSAPFPRILADKKIMNLVKSTLPEGSEINEFGNELPNSNLVFLAEMELDGLFGYETIATRLLRKFGQENMLSAYAKRKDNLPASGQITSSIDEAKSFVDNFEIQGIELVANSKGIVDFSIDHPSKTMSLSKSFESIAVKDVGRHKSMIISTGKDASNDTLGKALNSLCNCSPAIIKDGLAILLAESKFGVG
;
A
#
# COMPACT_ATOMS: atom_id res chain seq x y z
N MET A 1 -21.26 27.38 -8.47
CA MET A 1 -20.22 26.59 -9.19
C MET A 1 -19.90 25.41 -8.31
N PRO A 2 -19.74 24.19 -8.84
CA PRO A 2 -19.38 23.07 -7.99
C PRO A 2 -17.97 23.24 -7.45
N GLU A 3 -17.81 23.06 -6.15
CA GLU A 3 -16.52 23.01 -5.48
C GLU A 3 -15.99 21.59 -5.51
N ILE A 4 -14.76 21.40 -5.95
CA ILE A 4 -14.06 20.12 -5.90
C ILE A 4 -13.00 20.20 -4.81
N TRP A 5 -13.10 19.31 -3.85
CA TRP A 5 -12.16 19.21 -2.74
C TRP A 5 -11.12 18.15 -3.04
N LEU A 6 -9.85 18.55 -3.14
CA LEU A 6 -8.72 17.66 -3.34
C LEU A 6 -7.88 17.57 -2.07
N ASN A 7 -7.55 16.38 -1.66
CA ASN A 7 -6.71 16.15 -0.47
C ASN A 7 -5.29 16.70 -0.69
N TYR A 8 -4.78 17.39 0.32
CA TYR A 8 -3.41 17.86 0.42
C TYR A 8 -2.90 17.57 1.83
N GLY A 9 -2.46 16.35 2.09
CA GLY A 9 -2.10 15.90 3.42
C GLY A 9 -3.28 15.98 4.40
N ILE A 10 -3.11 16.70 5.49
CA ILE A 10 -4.17 16.94 6.49
C ILE A 10 -5.16 18.03 6.07
N ALA A 11 -4.83 18.82 5.04
CA ALA A 11 -5.66 19.89 4.51
C ALA A 11 -6.35 19.47 3.21
N ASP A 12 -7.25 20.33 2.72
CA ASP A 12 -7.87 20.17 1.41
C ASP A 12 -7.64 21.43 0.58
N VAL A 13 -7.42 21.25 -0.73
CA VAL A 13 -7.40 22.32 -1.72
C VAL A 13 -8.75 22.35 -2.41
N VAL A 14 -9.38 23.50 -2.44
CA VAL A 14 -10.67 23.68 -3.09
C VAL A 14 -10.46 24.25 -4.49
N LEU A 15 -11.02 23.56 -5.47
CA LEU A 15 -11.05 24.00 -6.84
C LEU A 15 -12.47 24.42 -7.21
N ASP A 16 -12.63 25.66 -7.67
CA ASP A 16 -13.87 26.16 -8.20
C ASP A 16 -13.87 25.97 -9.73
N ILE A 17 -14.54 24.90 -10.18
CA ILE A 17 -14.60 24.51 -11.58
C ILE A 17 -16.04 24.59 -12.05
N ARG A 18 -16.26 25.19 -13.23
CA ARG A 18 -17.59 25.21 -13.83
C ARG A 18 -18.04 23.79 -14.16
N ALA A 19 -19.33 23.48 -13.88
CA ALA A 19 -19.90 22.17 -14.07
C ALA A 19 -19.73 21.65 -15.52
N GLU A 20 -19.79 22.55 -16.50
CA GLU A 20 -19.59 22.25 -17.92
C GLU A 20 -18.18 21.77 -18.28
N ASN A 21 -17.20 22.00 -17.38
CA ASN A 21 -15.81 21.55 -17.54
C ASN A 21 -15.51 20.26 -16.79
N LEU A 22 -16.51 19.65 -16.15
CA LEU A 22 -16.41 18.34 -15.52
C LEU A 22 -16.83 17.29 -16.55
N ASP A 23 -15.88 16.47 -16.99
CA ASP A 23 -16.15 15.44 -18.00
C ASP A 23 -16.81 14.21 -17.38
N GLN A 24 -16.15 13.53 -16.48
CA GLN A 24 -16.69 12.35 -15.79
C GLN A 24 -16.21 12.28 -14.33
N ASN A 25 -17.09 11.82 -13.46
CA ASN A 25 -16.70 11.35 -12.14
C ASN A 25 -16.49 9.82 -12.23
N ILE A 26 -15.22 9.41 -12.33
CA ILE A 26 -14.86 7.99 -12.30
C ILE A 26 -14.70 7.60 -10.83
N ASP A 27 -15.77 7.06 -10.27
CA ASP A 27 -15.72 6.51 -8.92
C ASP A 27 -14.91 5.20 -8.90
N SER A 28 -14.25 4.90 -7.80
CA SER A 28 -13.57 3.63 -7.63
C SER A 28 -14.61 2.50 -7.50
N ASP A 29 -14.83 1.77 -8.58
CA ASP A 29 -15.80 0.68 -8.68
C ASP A 29 -15.25 -0.63 -8.10
N GLY A 30 -14.81 -0.64 -6.89
CA GLY A 30 -14.44 -1.89 -6.22
C GLY A 30 -15.48 -2.25 -5.17
N ASN A 31 -16.04 -3.46 -5.24
CA ASN A 31 -16.76 -4.01 -4.11
C ASN A 31 -15.79 -4.16 -2.95
N VAL A 32 -16.07 -3.50 -1.84
CA VAL A 32 -15.30 -3.69 -0.60
C VAL A 32 -15.76 -4.98 0.08
N LEU A 33 -14.80 -5.64 0.73
CA LEU A 33 -15.08 -6.83 1.55
C LEU A 33 -15.88 -6.42 2.79
N GLU A 34 -16.92 -7.20 3.06
CA GLU A 34 -17.67 -7.12 4.31
C GLU A 34 -16.84 -7.66 5.48
N ASP A 35 -17.14 -7.20 6.70
CA ASP A 35 -16.38 -7.54 7.91
C ASP A 35 -16.39 -9.05 8.18
N GLU A 36 -17.48 -9.73 7.87
CA GLU A 36 -17.61 -11.18 8.00
C GLU A 36 -16.61 -11.91 7.11
N LYS A 37 -16.46 -11.48 5.86
CA LYS A 37 -15.49 -12.08 4.92
C LYS A 37 -14.04 -11.80 5.33
N ILE A 38 -13.77 -10.61 5.89
CA ILE A 38 -12.45 -10.30 6.43
C ILE A 38 -12.14 -11.25 7.58
N THR A 39 -13.07 -11.42 8.52
CA THR A 39 -12.92 -12.29 9.70
C THR A 39 -12.78 -13.76 9.29
N GLU A 40 -13.56 -14.22 8.31
CA GLU A 40 -13.46 -15.58 7.76
C GLU A 40 -12.07 -15.87 7.19
N LYS A 41 -11.55 -14.98 6.33
CA LYS A 41 -10.21 -15.13 5.76
C LYS A 41 -9.13 -15.10 6.85
N LEU A 42 -9.20 -14.18 7.82
CA LEU A 42 -8.26 -14.13 8.95
C LEU A 42 -8.33 -15.39 9.82
N GLY A 43 -9.45 -16.07 9.84
CA GLY A 43 -9.64 -17.34 10.53
C GLY A 43 -8.77 -18.50 10.03
N SER A 44 -8.13 -18.35 8.86
CA SER A 44 -7.16 -19.31 8.32
C SER A 44 -5.78 -19.24 9.00
N LEU A 45 -5.50 -18.17 9.76
CA LEU A 45 -4.28 -18.04 10.55
C LEU A 45 -4.29 -19.00 11.74
N ASP A 46 -3.13 -19.56 12.06
CA ASP A 46 -2.96 -20.39 13.28
C ASP A 46 -2.91 -19.49 14.53
N LEU A 47 -4.06 -19.23 15.11
CA LEU A 47 -4.20 -18.40 16.32
C LEU A 47 -3.91 -19.17 17.61
N SER A 48 -3.58 -20.46 17.54
CA SER A 48 -3.31 -21.28 18.73
C SER A 48 -2.00 -20.93 19.44
N LYS A 49 -1.11 -20.22 18.75
CA LYS A 49 0.21 -19.78 19.23
C LYS A 49 0.32 -18.28 19.25
N PRO A 50 1.15 -17.71 20.16
CA PRO A 50 1.48 -16.30 20.10
C PRO A 50 2.06 -15.94 18.72
N MET A 51 1.50 -14.92 18.09
CA MET A 51 1.86 -14.44 16.75
C MET A 51 2.58 -13.10 16.85
N GLU A 52 3.60 -12.89 16.04
CA GLU A 52 4.22 -11.58 15.87
C GLU A 52 3.85 -11.02 14.49
N ILE A 53 3.23 -9.85 14.49
CA ILE A 53 2.80 -9.17 13.26
C ILE A 53 3.70 -7.96 13.02
N VAL A 54 4.41 -7.98 11.90
CA VAL A 54 5.23 -6.87 11.45
C VAL A 54 4.43 -5.98 10.51
N VAL A 55 4.09 -4.79 10.98
CA VAL A 55 3.39 -3.78 10.20
C VAL A 55 4.41 -2.99 9.38
N LEU A 56 4.40 -3.17 8.07
CA LEU A 56 5.30 -2.48 7.14
C LEU A 56 4.71 -1.20 6.55
N HIS A 57 3.41 -1.00 6.69
CA HIS A 57 2.68 0.13 6.13
C HIS A 57 1.54 0.53 7.05
N ASN A 58 1.29 1.83 7.20
CA ASN A 58 0.18 2.34 8.00
C ASN A 58 -0.88 2.97 7.10
N SER A 59 -2.05 2.32 7.03
CA SER A 59 -3.24 2.80 6.34
C SER A 59 -4.50 2.41 7.11
N LYS A 60 -5.65 2.97 6.72
CA LYS A 60 -6.94 2.58 7.31
C LYS A 60 -7.25 1.10 7.08
N ALA A 61 -6.86 0.54 5.93
CA ALA A 61 -7.05 -0.87 5.63
C ALA A 61 -6.21 -1.77 6.53
N VAL A 62 -4.93 -1.42 6.74
CA VAL A 62 -4.03 -2.11 7.68
C VAL A 62 -4.57 -2.05 9.11
N GLN A 63 -5.02 -0.87 9.55
CA GLN A 63 -5.63 -0.68 10.88
C GLN A 63 -6.89 -1.55 11.05
N LYS A 64 -7.73 -1.64 10.01
CA LYS A 64 -8.92 -2.50 10.00
C LYS A 64 -8.56 -3.97 10.17
N ILE A 65 -7.55 -4.47 9.48
CA ILE A 65 -7.07 -5.86 9.62
C ILE A 65 -6.57 -6.12 11.05
N ILE A 66 -5.77 -5.22 11.60
CA ILE A 66 -5.29 -5.34 12.98
C ILE A 66 -6.47 -5.43 13.95
N SER A 67 -7.42 -4.50 13.86
CA SER A 67 -8.61 -4.49 14.72
C SER A 67 -9.44 -5.77 14.58
N SER A 68 -9.67 -6.23 13.33
CA SER A 68 -10.40 -7.48 13.09
C SER A 68 -9.69 -8.70 13.66
N LEU A 69 -8.35 -8.71 13.63
CA LEU A 69 -7.56 -9.80 14.17
C LEU A 69 -7.61 -9.83 15.71
N PHE A 70 -7.54 -8.67 16.37
CA PHE A 70 -7.69 -8.60 17.82
C PHE A 70 -9.09 -9.08 18.26
N MET A 71 -10.15 -8.64 17.57
CA MET A 71 -11.51 -9.12 17.81
C MET A 71 -11.64 -10.63 17.62
N LEU A 72 -11.02 -11.19 16.58
CA LEU A 72 -11.03 -12.61 16.32
C LEU A 72 -10.29 -13.41 17.42
N CYS A 73 -9.16 -12.92 17.91
CA CYS A 73 -8.44 -13.50 19.04
C CYS A 73 -9.29 -13.50 20.30
N GLU A 74 -9.98 -12.40 20.61
CA GLU A 74 -10.89 -12.29 21.75
C GLU A 74 -12.03 -13.31 21.64
N GLN A 75 -12.70 -13.39 20.50
CA GLN A 75 -13.79 -14.33 20.24
C GLN A 75 -13.36 -15.79 20.39
N LYS A 76 -12.14 -16.13 19.98
CA LYS A 76 -11.59 -17.49 20.07
C LYS A 76 -10.85 -17.77 21.38
N SER A 77 -10.78 -16.82 22.31
CA SER A 77 -9.95 -16.89 23.52
C SER A 77 -8.48 -17.24 23.20
N ALA A 78 -7.99 -16.74 22.07
CA ALA A 78 -6.62 -16.94 21.60
C ALA A 78 -5.70 -15.83 22.15
N PRO A 79 -4.38 -16.05 22.24
CA PRO A 79 -3.45 -15.02 22.65
C PRO A 79 -3.45 -13.86 21.65
N PHE A 80 -3.39 -12.62 22.15
CA PHE A 80 -3.27 -11.44 21.30
C PHE A 80 -1.90 -11.41 20.59
N PRO A 81 -1.87 -10.95 19.32
CA PRO A 81 -0.62 -10.81 18.59
C PRO A 81 0.24 -9.69 19.18
N ARG A 82 1.56 -9.88 19.19
CA ARG A 82 2.52 -8.79 19.41
C ARG A 82 2.70 -8.03 18.12
N ILE A 83 2.64 -6.71 18.19
CA ILE A 83 2.81 -5.86 17.02
C ILE A 83 4.24 -5.33 16.96
N LEU A 84 4.86 -5.48 15.81
CA LEU A 84 6.16 -4.92 15.48
C LEU A 84 5.97 -3.89 14.36
N ALA A 85 6.65 -2.75 14.43
CA ALA A 85 6.56 -1.74 13.38
C ALA A 85 7.89 -1.00 13.23
N ASP A 86 8.13 -0.43 12.04
CA ASP A 86 9.26 0.47 11.85
C ASP A 86 9.07 1.72 12.72
N LYS A 87 10.17 2.24 13.26
CA LYS A 87 10.17 3.42 14.14
C LYS A 87 9.39 4.60 13.58
N LYS A 88 9.42 4.77 12.24
CA LYS A 88 8.73 5.89 11.56
C LYS A 88 7.21 5.82 11.68
N ILE A 89 6.63 4.61 11.68
CA ILE A 89 5.18 4.40 11.71
C ILE A 89 4.68 3.88 13.07
N MET A 90 5.57 3.55 13.99
CA MET A 90 5.24 2.91 15.27
C MET A 90 4.21 3.72 16.08
N ASN A 91 4.37 5.03 16.17
CA ASN A 91 3.43 5.89 16.90
C ASN A 91 2.04 5.94 16.24
N LEU A 92 1.99 5.91 14.91
CA LEU A 92 0.75 5.89 14.15
C LEU A 92 0.01 4.56 14.34
N VAL A 93 0.72 3.45 14.27
CA VAL A 93 0.17 2.12 14.52
C VAL A 93 -0.30 2.01 15.97
N LYS A 94 0.48 2.48 16.94
CA LYS A 94 0.14 2.44 18.37
C LYS A 94 -1.19 3.15 18.67
N SER A 95 -1.47 4.28 18.03
CA SER A 95 -2.71 5.04 18.24
C SER A 95 -3.97 4.28 17.81
N THR A 96 -3.85 3.19 17.07
CA THR A 96 -4.96 2.38 16.54
C THR A 96 -5.12 1.03 17.22
N LEU A 97 -4.18 0.66 18.09
CA LEU A 97 -4.24 -0.58 18.82
C LEU A 97 -5.19 -0.47 20.02
N PRO A 98 -5.81 -1.59 20.44
CA PRO A 98 -6.54 -1.65 21.70
C PRO A 98 -5.66 -1.23 22.89
N GLU A 99 -6.28 -0.64 23.91
CA GLU A 99 -5.57 -0.23 25.13
C GLU A 99 -4.87 -1.43 25.78
N GLY A 100 -3.60 -1.24 26.18
CA GLY A 100 -2.77 -2.28 26.77
C GLY A 100 -2.05 -3.18 25.75
N SER A 101 -2.21 -2.95 24.43
CA SER A 101 -1.47 -3.71 23.41
C SER A 101 0.03 -3.35 23.42
N GLU A 102 0.86 -4.37 23.30
CA GLU A 102 2.31 -4.19 23.14
C GLU A 102 2.68 -3.89 21.69
N ILE A 103 3.50 -2.86 21.49
CA ILE A 103 4.14 -2.56 20.22
C ILE A 103 5.64 -2.38 20.44
N ASN A 104 6.44 -3.02 19.59
CA ASN A 104 7.88 -2.96 19.63
C ASN A 104 8.45 -2.52 18.28
N GLU A 105 9.68 -2.04 18.26
CA GLU A 105 10.37 -1.67 17.03
C GLU A 105 10.78 -2.94 16.27
N PHE A 106 10.49 -2.97 14.99
CA PHE A 106 10.95 -4.00 14.07
C PHE A 106 12.43 -3.75 13.75
N GLY A 107 13.28 -4.68 14.14
CA GLY A 107 14.75 -4.56 14.03
C GLY A 107 15.28 -4.51 12.58
N ASN A 108 16.62 -4.48 12.49
CA ASN A 108 17.34 -4.41 11.21
C ASN A 108 17.72 -5.78 10.65
N GLU A 109 17.26 -6.87 11.26
CA GLU A 109 17.51 -8.24 10.81
C GLU A 109 16.17 -8.94 10.64
N LEU A 110 16.05 -9.76 9.57
CA LEU A 110 14.93 -10.67 9.42
C LEU A 110 15.16 -11.84 10.38
N PRO A 111 14.35 -11.98 11.43
CA PRO A 111 14.47 -13.12 12.32
C PRO A 111 14.01 -14.40 11.63
N ASN A 112 14.65 -15.52 11.93
CA ASN A 112 14.22 -16.86 11.53
C ASN A 112 13.05 -17.34 12.40
N SER A 113 11.95 -16.61 12.44
CA SER A 113 10.80 -16.91 13.27
C SER A 113 9.50 -16.79 12.48
N ASN A 114 8.41 -17.39 12.98
CA ASN A 114 7.06 -17.33 12.40
C ASN A 114 6.49 -15.89 12.45
N LEU A 115 7.04 -15.01 11.62
CA LEU A 115 6.55 -13.64 11.49
C LEU A 115 5.45 -13.57 10.42
N VAL A 116 4.42 -12.81 10.73
CA VAL A 116 3.39 -12.43 9.78
C VAL A 116 3.60 -10.96 9.42
N PHE A 117 3.91 -10.68 8.16
CA PHE A 117 4.06 -9.33 7.66
C PHE A 117 2.72 -8.79 7.18
N LEU A 118 2.45 -7.53 7.46
CA LEU A 118 1.20 -6.87 7.10
C LEU A 118 1.50 -5.57 6.34
N ALA A 119 0.98 -5.46 5.11
CA ALA A 119 1.09 -4.26 4.30
C ALA A 119 -0.06 -4.13 3.29
N GLU A 120 -0.32 -2.91 2.86
CA GLU A 120 -1.15 -2.58 1.71
C GLU A 120 -0.27 -2.39 0.48
N MET A 121 -0.74 -2.87 -0.68
CA MET A 121 -0.10 -2.62 -1.97
C MET A 121 -0.22 -1.15 -2.36
N GLU A 122 0.87 -0.59 -2.87
CA GLU A 122 0.93 0.79 -3.36
C GLU A 122 1.58 0.82 -4.76
N LEU A 123 1.50 1.96 -5.43
CA LEU A 123 2.25 2.21 -6.65
C LEU A 123 3.76 2.30 -6.35
N ASP A 124 4.57 1.73 -7.23
CA ASP A 124 6.02 1.78 -7.13
C ASP A 124 6.69 2.01 -8.49
N GLY A 125 7.61 2.96 -8.54
CA GLY A 125 8.28 3.35 -9.80
C GLY A 125 9.30 2.34 -10.33
N LEU A 126 9.80 1.41 -9.52
CA LEU A 126 10.75 0.38 -9.95
C LEU A 126 10.05 -0.96 -10.22
N PHE A 127 9.21 -1.40 -9.31
CA PHE A 127 8.55 -2.71 -9.36
C PHE A 127 7.17 -2.67 -10.02
N GLY A 128 6.61 -1.48 -10.22
CA GLY A 128 5.22 -1.25 -10.61
C GLY A 128 4.31 -1.17 -9.39
N TYR A 129 4.42 -2.15 -8.48
CA TYR A 129 3.71 -2.18 -7.21
C TYR A 129 4.69 -2.37 -6.06
N GLU A 130 4.46 -1.65 -4.97
CA GLU A 130 5.10 -1.92 -3.69
C GLU A 130 4.30 -2.99 -2.94
N THR A 131 4.96 -4.09 -2.61
CA THR A 131 4.41 -5.27 -1.94
C THR A 131 5.21 -5.58 -0.67
N ILE A 132 4.76 -6.52 0.14
CA ILE A 132 5.57 -7.02 1.27
C ILE A 132 6.95 -7.45 0.79
N ALA A 133 7.04 -8.22 -0.30
CA ALA A 133 8.31 -8.69 -0.84
C ALA A 133 9.25 -7.55 -1.23
N THR A 134 8.74 -6.51 -1.91
CA THR A 134 9.56 -5.36 -2.33
C THR A 134 9.99 -4.50 -1.14
N ARG A 135 9.14 -4.35 -0.12
CA ARG A 135 9.49 -3.64 1.13
C ARG A 135 10.60 -4.36 1.90
N LEU A 136 10.50 -5.68 2.01
CA LEU A 136 11.54 -6.50 2.65
C LEU A 136 12.86 -6.47 1.88
N LEU A 137 12.78 -6.57 0.54
CA LEU A 137 13.95 -6.42 -0.33
C LEU A 137 14.64 -5.07 -0.11
N ARG A 138 13.89 -3.96 -0.09
CA ARG A 138 14.44 -2.61 0.15
C ARG A 138 15.12 -2.49 1.51
N LYS A 139 14.56 -3.13 2.52
CA LYS A 139 15.09 -3.03 3.89
C LYS A 139 16.30 -3.91 4.11
N PHE A 140 16.35 -5.11 3.54
CA PHE A 140 17.33 -6.14 3.90
C PHE A 140 18.16 -6.69 2.73
N GLY A 141 17.75 -6.48 1.48
CA GLY A 141 18.34 -7.13 0.30
C GLY A 141 19.17 -6.19 -0.57
N GLN A 142 20.25 -5.58 -0.03
CA GLN A 142 21.06 -4.59 -0.75
C GLN A 142 21.54 -5.07 -2.13
N GLU A 143 22.13 -6.27 -2.22
CA GLU A 143 22.65 -6.83 -3.48
C GLU A 143 21.51 -7.11 -4.48
N ASN A 144 20.41 -7.68 -4.01
CA ASN A 144 19.23 -7.92 -4.84
C ASN A 144 18.57 -6.61 -5.30
N MET A 145 18.66 -5.53 -4.51
CA MET A 145 18.19 -4.21 -4.95
C MET A 145 19.01 -3.68 -6.13
N LEU A 146 20.35 -3.84 -6.10
CA LEU A 146 21.20 -3.47 -7.24
C LEU A 146 20.82 -4.28 -8.50
N SER A 147 20.57 -5.57 -8.33
CA SER A 147 20.10 -6.44 -9.42
C SER A 147 18.73 -6.00 -9.96
N ALA A 148 17.80 -5.64 -9.08
CA ALA A 148 16.48 -5.11 -9.46
C ALA A 148 16.59 -3.82 -10.29
N TYR A 149 17.47 -2.91 -9.89
CA TYR A 149 17.74 -1.70 -10.68
C TYR A 149 18.37 -2.01 -12.03
N ALA A 150 19.28 -2.98 -12.10
CA ALA A 150 19.93 -3.39 -13.36
C ALA A 150 18.93 -4.01 -14.36
N LYS A 151 17.88 -4.66 -13.88
CA LYS A 151 16.79 -5.23 -14.71
C LYS A 151 15.80 -4.19 -15.24
N ARG A 152 15.90 -2.95 -14.81
CA ARG A 152 15.02 -1.88 -15.26
C ARG A 152 15.23 -1.64 -16.76
N LYS A 153 14.14 -1.71 -17.54
CA LYS A 153 14.18 -1.57 -19.00
C LYS A 153 14.11 -0.12 -19.47
N ASP A 154 13.46 0.74 -18.70
CA ASP A 154 13.17 2.11 -19.05
C ASP A 154 13.78 3.11 -18.05
N ASN A 155 14.04 4.34 -18.51
CA ASN A 155 14.49 5.42 -17.64
C ASN A 155 13.34 6.11 -16.88
N LEU A 156 12.10 5.82 -17.25
CA LEU A 156 10.91 6.36 -16.59
C LEU A 156 10.43 5.39 -15.49
N PRO A 157 9.84 5.92 -14.42
CA PRO A 157 9.17 5.09 -13.43
C PRO A 157 8.05 4.25 -14.07
N ALA A 158 7.83 3.07 -13.51
CA ALA A 158 6.70 2.23 -13.91
C ALA A 158 5.36 2.94 -13.63
N SER A 159 4.39 2.73 -14.51
CA SER A 159 3.06 3.34 -14.42
C SER A 159 2.00 2.31 -14.01
N GLY A 160 2.08 1.78 -12.79
CA GLY A 160 1.08 0.85 -12.23
C GLY A 160 1.04 -0.52 -12.90
N GLN A 161 2.08 -0.90 -13.63
CA GLN A 161 2.23 -2.23 -14.21
C GLN A 161 3.45 -2.94 -13.62
N ILE A 162 3.31 -4.24 -13.38
CA ILE A 162 4.41 -5.07 -12.89
C ILE A 162 5.59 -5.04 -13.84
N THR A 163 6.78 -4.87 -13.28
CA THR A 163 8.05 -4.92 -13.98
C THR A 163 8.79 -6.22 -13.71
N SER A 164 9.76 -6.57 -14.58
CA SER A 164 10.64 -7.74 -14.37
C SER A 164 11.53 -7.61 -13.12
N SER A 165 11.67 -6.41 -12.55
CA SER A 165 12.42 -6.20 -11.30
C SER A 165 11.76 -6.86 -10.09
N ILE A 166 10.44 -7.16 -10.14
CA ILE A 166 9.72 -7.85 -9.08
C ILE A 166 10.26 -9.24 -8.78
N ASP A 167 10.88 -9.91 -9.77
CA ASP A 167 11.40 -11.25 -9.60
C ASP A 167 12.59 -11.29 -8.61
N GLU A 168 13.33 -10.20 -8.48
CA GLU A 168 14.37 -10.07 -7.46
C GLU A 168 13.76 -10.03 -6.04
N ALA A 169 12.63 -9.36 -5.87
CA ALA A 169 11.94 -9.32 -4.59
C ALA A 169 11.38 -10.69 -4.20
N LYS A 170 10.81 -11.41 -5.16
CA LYS A 170 10.33 -12.79 -4.94
C LYS A 170 11.47 -13.72 -4.56
N SER A 171 12.54 -13.73 -5.36
CA SER A 171 13.71 -14.56 -5.09
C SER A 171 14.36 -14.26 -3.75
N PHE A 172 14.33 -12.99 -3.31
CA PHE A 172 14.83 -12.61 -2.00
C PHE A 172 13.99 -13.21 -0.87
N VAL A 173 12.67 -13.06 -0.92
CA VAL A 173 11.79 -13.55 0.16
C VAL A 173 11.63 -15.06 0.15
N ASP A 174 11.85 -15.75 -0.97
CA ASP A 174 11.82 -17.22 -1.07
C ASP A 174 12.89 -17.92 -0.20
N ASN A 175 13.88 -17.17 0.29
CA ASN A 175 14.87 -17.70 1.22
C ASN A 175 14.40 -17.72 2.69
N PHE A 176 13.20 -17.24 2.99
CA PHE A 176 12.69 -17.12 4.36
C PHE A 176 11.35 -17.83 4.53
N GLU A 177 11.16 -18.49 5.68
CA GLU A 177 9.87 -19.06 6.06
C GLU A 177 9.01 -17.98 6.74
N ILE A 178 8.35 -17.16 5.92
CA ILE A 178 7.54 -16.03 6.37
C ILE A 178 6.14 -16.07 5.77
N GLN A 179 5.18 -15.48 6.45
CA GLN A 179 3.81 -15.31 5.98
C GLN A 179 3.49 -13.83 5.81
N GLY A 180 2.68 -13.48 4.82
CA GLY A 180 2.23 -12.12 4.56
C GLY A 180 0.72 -12.02 4.54
N ILE A 181 0.21 -10.93 5.09
CA ILE A 181 -1.16 -10.44 4.87
C ILE A 181 -1.00 -9.20 3.98
N GLU A 182 -1.22 -9.37 2.71
CA GLU A 182 -1.10 -8.29 1.72
C GLU A 182 -2.47 -7.83 1.28
N LEU A 183 -2.69 -6.52 1.28
CA LEU A 183 -3.98 -5.89 1.10
C LEU A 183 -4.03 -5.09 -0.19
N VAL A 184 -5.22 -5.07 -0.79
CA VAL A 184 -5.61 -4.12 -1.83
C VAL A 184 -6.80 -3.34 -1.30
N ALA A 185 -6.67 -2.02 -1.24
CA ALA A 185 -7.74 -1.15 -0.75
C ALA A 185 -7.98 0.04 -1.69
N ASN A 186 -9.16 0.62 -1.58
CA ASN A 186 -9.55 1.87 -2.22
C ASN A 186 -10.08 2.86 -1.18
N SER A 187 -10.58 4.00 -1.60
CA SER A 187 -11.15 5.02 -0.70
C SER A 187 -12.33 4.53 0.14
N LYS A 188 -13.01 3.45 -0.27
CA LYS A 188 -14.19 2.89 0.41
C LYS A 188 -13.81 1.79 1.43
N GLY A 189 -12.66 1.10 1.25
CA GLY A 189 -12.21 0.05 2.14
C GLY A 189 -11.36 -1.02 1.47
N ILE A 190 -11.27 -2.19 2.09
CA ILE A 190 -10.50 -3.34 1.61
C ILE A 190 -11.25 -3.98 0.45
N VAL A 191 -10.62 -4.04 -0.73
CA VAL A 191 -11.17 -4.67 -1.93
C VAL A 191 -10.84 -6.17 -1.94
N ASP A 192 -9.62 -6.51 -1.59
CA ASP A 192 -9.14 -7.90 -1.51
C ASP A 192 -7.91 -7.99 -0.60
N PHE A 193 -7.60 -9.19 -0.13
CA PHE A 193 -6.32 -9.46 0.53
C PHE A 193 -5.96 -10.95 0.43
N SER A 194 -4.68 -11.25 0.57
CA SER A 194 -4.14 -12.60 0.56
C SER A 194 -3.38 -12.87 1.85
N ILE A 195 -3.49 -14.11 2.33
CA ILE A 195 -2.69 -14.63 3.44
C ILE A 195 -1.88 -15.79 2.89
N ASP A 196 -0.63 -15.52 2.48
CA ASP A 196 0.26 -16.50 1.89
C ASP A 196 1.72 -16.05 2.04
N HIS A 197 2.65 -16.84 1.54
CA HIS A 197 4.04 -16.42 1.42
C HIS A 197 4.15 -15.16 0.52
N PRO A 198 4.95 -14.13 0.87
CA PRO A 198 4.99 -12.86 0.14
C PRO A 198 5.38 -12.98 -1.35
N SER A 199 6.08 -14.04 -1.76
CA SER A 199 6.37 -14.27 -3.18
C SER A 199 5.14 -14.66 -4.01
N LYS A 200 4.05 -15.10 -3.37
CA LYS A 200 2.81 -15.54 -4.02
C LYS A 200 1.72 -14.47 -4.08
N THR A 201 1.92 -13.33 -3.44
CA THR A 201 0.93 -12.23 -3.36
C THR A 201 0.59 -11.58 -4.70
N MET A 202 1.28 -11.96 -5.76
CA MET A 202 0.97 -11.61 -7.15
C MET A 202 -0.46 -11.97 -7.58
N SER A 203 -1.14 -12.85 -6.87
CA SER A 203 -2.57 -13.13 -7.09
C SER A 203 -3.45 -11.88 -6.93
N LEU A 204 -3.01 -10.90 -6.13
CA LEU A 204 -3.69 -9.63 -5.90
C LEU A 204 -3.43 -8.57 -6.99
N SER A 205 -2.49 -8.80 -7.91
CA SER A 205 -2.11 -7.82 -8.92
C SER A 205 -3.30 -7.36 -9.75
N LYS A 206 -4.17 -8.28 -10.16
CA LYS A 206 -5.39 -7.95 -10.93
C LYS A 206 -6.36 -7.08 -10.15
N SER A 207 -6.54 -7.36 -8.86
CA SER A 207 -7.38 -6.55 -7.98
C SER A 207 -6.78 -5.15 -7.82
N PHE A 208 -5.46 -5.05 -7.66
CA PHE A 208 -4.77 -3.76 -7.59
C PHE A 208 -4.84 -2.99 -8.92
N GLU A 209 -4.57 -3.63 -10.05
CA GLU A 209 -4.69 -3.01 -11.38
C GLU A 209 -6.09 -2.45 -11.63
N SER A 210 -7.12 -3.16 -11.19
CA SER A 210 -8.51 -2.71 -11.38
C SER A 210 -8.83 -1.38 -10.67
N ILE A 211 -8.10 -1.04 -9.60
CA ILE A 211 -8.28 0.22 -8.86
C ILE A 211 -7.22 1.26 -9.20
N ALA A 212 -5.99 0.83 -9.54
CA ALA A 212 -4.86 1.72 -9.78
C ALA A 212 -4.76 2.20 -11.23
N VAL A 213 -5.26 1.40 -12.19
CA VAL A 213 -5.14 1.70 -13.63
C VAL A 213 -6.53 1.87 -14.22
N LYS A 214 -6.86 3.10 -14.63
CA LYS A 214 -8.13 3.45 -15.29
C LYS A 214 -7.83 4.11 -16.63
N ASP A 215 -8.59 3.73 -17.65
CA ASP A 215 -8.58 4.47 -18.92
C ASP A 215 -9.52 5.68 -18.79
N VAL A 216 -8.92 6.83 -18.60
CA VAL A 216 -9.63 8.12 -18.48
C VAL A 216 -9.50 8.97 -19.75
N GLY A 217 -8.96 8.40 -20.84
CA GLY A 217 -8.64 9.15 -22.05
C GLY A 217 -7.40 10.03 -21.90
N ARG A 218 -7.21 10.97 -22.84
CA ARG A 218 -6.07 11.88 -22.86
C ARG A 218 -6.50 13.33 -22.69
N HIS A 219 -5.86 14.04 -21.77
CA HIS A 219 -6.19 15.40 -21.38
C HIS A 219 -5.02 16.36 -21.57
N LYS A 220 -5.34 17.63 -21.85
CA LYS A 220 -4.33 18.71 -22.00
C LYS A 220 -3.76 19.14 -20.66
N SER A 221 -4.56 19.07 -19.60
CA SER A 221 -4.13 19.43 -18.25
C SER A 221 -4.79 18.49 -17.23
N MET A 222 -4.06 18.22 -16.14
CA MET A 222 -4.50 17.34 -15.07
C MET A 222 -4.03 17.88 -13.73
N ILE A 223 -4.89 17.81 -12.74
CA ILE A 223 -4.53 18.06 -11.34
C ILE A 223 -4.60 16.71 -10.61
N ILE A 224 -3.52 16.33 -9.96
CA ILE A 224 -3.33 15.04 -9.32
C ILE A 224 -3.17 15.28 -7.83
N SER A 225 -4.06 14.72 -7.02
CA SER A 225 -3.91 14.67 -5.57
C SER A 225 -3.41 13.30 -5.15
N THR A 226 -2.39 13.25 -4.30
CA THR A 226 -1.85 12.01 -3.75
C THR A 226 -2.62 11.51 -2.52
N GLY A 227 -3.69 12.21 -2.13
CA GLY A 227 -4.53 11.80 -1.02
C GLY A 227 -3.99 12.20 0.35
N LYS A 228 -4.50 11.54 1.40
CA LYS A 228 -4.13 11.75 2.82
C LYS A 228 -3.25 10.63 3.37
N ASP A 229 -3.00 9.59 2.60
CA ASP A 229 -2.33 8.36 3.02
C ASP A 229 -0.80 8.40 2.83
N ALA A 230 -0.16 7.26 3.04
CA ALA A 230 1.29 7.10 2.95
C ALA A 230 1.89 7.46 1.57
N SER A 231 1.10 7.44 0.49
CA SER A 231 1.48 7.93 -0.83
C SER A 231 1.81 9.43 -0.87
N ASN A 232 1.42 10.17 0.18
CA ASN A 232 1.71 11.59 0.37
C ASN A 232 2.87 11.86 1.35
N ASP A 233 3.47 10.84 1.92
CA ASP A 233 4.48 10.96 2.97
C ASP A 233 5.78 11.59 2.45
N THR A 234 6.20 11.22 1.24
CA THR A 234 7.41 11.76 0.60
C THR A 234 7.15 12.16 -0.84
N LEU A 235 7.98 13.06 -1.37
CA LEU A 235 7.90 13.47 -2.78
C LEU A 235 8.13 12.26 -3.70
N GLY A 236 9.06 11.36 -3.36
CA GLY A 236 9.31 10.14 -4.14
C GLY A 236 8.05 9.26 -4.27
N LYS A 237 7.29 9.08 -3.20
CA LYS A 237 6.01 8.35 -3.24
C LYS A 237 4.94 9.12 -4.03
N ALA A 238 4.82 10.42 -3.82
CA ALA A 238 3.87 11.27 -4.55
C ALA A 238 4.12 11.24 -6.07
N LEU A 239 5.37 11.20 -6.50
CA LEU A 239 5.75 11.09 -7.92
C LEU A 239 5.27 9.77 -8.56
N ASN A 240 5.08 8.69 -7.80
CA ASN A 240 4.50 7.46 -8.35
C ASN A 240 3.07 7.69 -8.87
N SER A 241 2.28 8.52 -8.17
CA SER A 241 0.94 8.90 -8.64
C SER A 241 0.99 9.72 -9.93
N LEU A 242 1.92 10.68 -10.02
CA LEU A 242 2.15 11.44 -11.24
C LEU A 242 2.55 10.53 -12.42
N CYS A 243 3.47 9.60 -12.20
CA CYS A 243 3.93 8.67 -13.24
C CYS A 243 2.79 7.74 -13.69
N ASN A 244 1.95 7.27 -12.75
CA ASN A 244 0.79 6.46 -13.08
C ASN A 244 -0.24 7.21 -13.93
N CYS A 245 -0.41 8.51 -13.69
CA CYS A 245 -1.34 9.35 -14.46
C CYS A 245 -0.74 9.86 -15.78
N SER A 246 0.58 9.77 -15.97
CA SER A 246 1.26 10.37 -17.15
C SER A 246 0.73 9.88 -18.51
N PRO A 247 0.28 8.61 -18.71
CA PRO A 247 -0.29 8.17 -19.98
C PRO A 247 -1.58 8.91 -20.38
N ALA A 248 -2.29 9.48 -19.40
CA ALA A 248 -3.52 10.24 -19.61
C ALA A 248 -3.26 11.72 -19.99
N ILE A 249 -1.99 12.16 -20.04
CA ILE A 249 -1.61 13.53 -20.41
C ILE A 249 -1.09 13.53 -21.85
N ILE A 250 -1.61 14.45 -22.69
CA ILE A 250 -1.09 14.61 -24.05
C ILE A 250 0.34 15.17 -24.02
N LYS A 251 1.07 15.00 -25.14
CA LYS A 251 2.38 15.65 -25.32
C LYS A 251 2.22 17.16 -25.13
N ASP A 252 3.15 17.76 -24.40
CA ASP A 252 3.16 19.20 -24.06
C ASP A 252 1.97 19.63 -23.16
N GLY A 253 1.31 18.67 -22.51
CA GLY A 253 0.27 18.94 -21.52
C GLY A 253 0.83 19.35 -20.15
N LEU A 254 -0.05 19.83 -19.27
CA LEU A 254 0.28 20.30 -17.93
C LEU A 254 -0.19 19.30 -16.88
N ALA A 255 0.69 18.90 -15.97
CA ALA A 255 0.33 18.18 -14.76
C ALA A 255 0.63 19.03 -13.52
N ILE A 256 -0.34 19.15 -12.62
CA ILE A 256 -0.19 19.79 -11.31
C ILE A 256 -0.31 18.71 -10.25
N LEU A 257 0.77 18.46 -9.49
CA LEU A 257 0.80 17.49 -8.40
C LEU A 257 0.56 18.20 -7.07
N LEU A 258 -0.45 17.75 -6.33
CA LEU A 258 -0.75 18.19 -4.97
C LEU A 258 -0.24 17.13 -3.99
N ALA A 259 0.86 17.42 -3.29
CA ALA A 259 1.51 16.53 -2.34
C ALA A 259 2.10 17.31 -1.18
N GLU A 260 1.78 16.91 0.06
CA GLU A 260 2.31 17.53 1.28
C GLU A 260 3.80 17.19 1.47
N SER A 261 4.17 15.92 1.18
CA SER A 261 5.55 15.40 1.30
C SER A 261 6.20 15.73 2.66
N LYS A 262 5.45 15.53 3.74
CA LYS A 262 5.81 15.93 5.12
C LYS A 262 7.15 15.37 5.61
N PHE A 263 7.61 14.26 5.04
CA PHE A 263 8.89 13.63 5.38
C PHE A 263 9.98 13.90 4.32
N GLY A 264 9.80 14.89 3.46
CA GLY A 264 10.80 15.36 2.50
C GLY A 264 10.80 14.60 1.18
N VAL A 265 11.99 14.42 0.61
CA VAL A 265 12.15 13.89 -0.75
C VAL A 265 11.94 12.37 -0.80
N GLY A 266 12.31 11.65 0.24
CA GLY A 266 12.21 10.18 0.30
C GLY A 266 13.55 9.49 0.29
#